data_0eea7813f852d7aa6bdbe49e57af08fc
#
_entry.id   0eea7813f852d7aa6bdbe49e57af08fc
#
_cell.length_a   1.000
_cell.length_b   1.000
_cell.length_c   1.000
_cell.angle_alpha   90.00
_cell.angle_beta   90.00
_cell.angle_gamma   90.00
#
_symmetry.space_group_name_H-M   'P 1'
#
loop_
_entity.id
_entity.type
_entity.pdbx_description
1 polymer ?
#
loop_
_entity_poly.entity_id
_entity_poly.type
_entity_poly.pdbx_seq_one_letter_code
_entity_poly.pdbx_strand_id
1 'polypeptide(L)' 'MVYVIQSSRGYWLPGGNGYTSDKDKAGHFAAAELVRFNLDGCTLHLVYVGGDFSPR' A
#
# COMPACT_ATOMS: atom_id res chain seq x y z
N MET A 1 -0.08 10.35 3.92
CA MET A 1 0.60 9.51 2.95
C MET A 1 0.18 8.08 3.11
N VAL A 2 0.06 7.41 2.00
CA VAL A 2 -0.35 6.02 2.04
C VAL A 2 0.66 5.17 1.30
N TYR A 3 0.59 3.89 1.55
CA TYR A 3 1.53 2.93 1.00
C TYR A 3 0.80 1.79 0.36
N VAL A 4 1.43 1.23 -0.67
CA VAL A 4 1.01 -0.03 -1.27
C VAL A 4 1.99 -1.09 -0.79
N ILE A 5 1.49 -2.25 -0.41
CA ILE A 5 2.31 -3.33 0.10
C ILE A 5 2.46 -4.38 -0.99
N GLN A 6 3.70 -4.70 -1.31
CA GLN A 6 3.99 -5.72 -2.32
C GLN A 6 4.69 -6.91 -1.68
N SER A 7 4.15 -8.08 -1.91
CA SER A 7 4.75 -9.32 -1.44
C SER A 7 5.12 -10.18 -2.65
N SER A 8 5.66 -11.35 -2.38
CA SER A 8 5.97 -12.29 -3.44
C SER A 8 4.72 -12.77 -4.17
N ARG A 9 3.57 -12.63 -3.57
CA ARG A 9 2.30 -13.05 -4.18
C ARG A 9 1.61 -11.93 -4.95
N GLY A 10 2.13 -10.73 -4.85
CA GLY A 10 1.53 -9.58 -5.51
C GLY A 10 1.26 -8.47 -4.51
N TYR A 11 0.48 -7.50 -4.96
CA TYR A 11 0.12 -6.37 -4.10
C TYR A 11 -1.04 -6.75 -3.21
N TRP A 12 -1.05 -6.24 -2.00
CA TRP A 12 -2.14 -6.50 -1.07
C TRP A 12 -3.38 -5.75 -1.51
N LEU A 13 -4.51 -6.45 -1.46
CA LEU A 13 -5.79 -5.83 -1.70
C LEU A 13 -6.22 -5.01 -0.48
N PRO A 14 -7.21 -4.11 -0.65
CA PRO A 14 -7.70 -3.31 0.46
C PRO A 14 -8.07 -4.18 1.65
N GLY A 15 -7.69 -3.74 2.84
CA GLY A 15 -7.97 -4.48 4.04
C GLY A 15 -7.12 -5.71 4.25
N GLY A 16 -6.19 -5.98 3.36
CA GLY A 16 -5.37 -7.17 3.47
C GLY A 16 -6.10 -8.44 3.09
N ASN A 17 -7.12 -8.34 2.26
CA ASN A 17 -8.01 -9.46 1.94
C ASN A 17 -7.56 -10.30 0.75
N GLY A 18 -6.32 -10.23 0.38
CA GLY A 18 -5.83 -11.02 -0.73
C GLY A 18 -4.77 -10.27 -1.50
N TYR A 19 -4.51 -10.73 -2.72
CA TYR A 19 -3.43 -10.19 -3.53
C TYR A 19 -3.92 -9.90 -4.93
N THR A 20 -3.27 -8.94 -5.58
CA THR A 20 -3.55 -8.63 -6.97
C THR A 20 -2.24 -8.32 -7.68
N SER A 21 -2.18 -8.63 -8.96
CA SER A 21 -1.03 -8.25 -9.76
C SER A 21 -1.16 -6.83 -10.30
N ASP A 22 -2.33 -6.22 -10.13
CA ASP A 22 -2.61 -4.90 -10.66
C ASP A 22 -2.41 -3.86 -9.58
N LYS A 23 -1.36 -3.05 -9.70
CA LYS A 23 -1.05 -2.05 -8.70
C LYS A 23 -2.17 -1.05 -8.52
N ASP A 24 -2.95 -0.79 -9.56
CA ASP A 24 -4.05 0.15 -9.46
C ASP A 24 -5.18 -0.38 -8.58
N LYS A 25 -5.24 -1.68 -8.39
CA LYS A 25 -6.25 -2.29 -7.54
C LYS A 25 -5.75 -2.56 -6.14
N ALA A 26 -4.48 -2.28 -5.88
CA ALA A 26 -3.89 -2.52 -4.58
C ALA A 26 -4.52 -1.63 -3.52
N GLY A 27 -4.56 -2.12 -2.31
CA GLY A 27 -5.04 -1.31 -1.19
C GLY A 27 -4.04 -0.24 -0.84
N HIS A 28 -4.55 0.86 -0.32
CA HIS A 28 -3.73 1.95 0.19
C HIS A 28 -3.79 1.91 1.70
N PHE A 29 -2.63 1.87 2.33
CA PHE A 29 -2.55 1.69 3.77
C PHE A 29 -1.84 2.88 4.38
N ALA A 30 -2.45 3.47 5.40
CA ALA A 30 -1.81 4.56 6.12
C ALA A 30 -0.66 4.01 6.95
N ALA A 31 0.31 4.87 7.24
CA ALA A 31 1.46 4.45 8.02
C ALA A 31 1.04 3.82 9.35
N ALA A 32 0.01 4.37 9.98
CA ALA A 32 -0.44 3.85 11.27
C ALA A 32 -1.01 2.44 11.14
N GLU A 33 -1.51 2.07 9.97
CA GLU A 33 -2.05 0.74 9.76
C GLU A 33 -0.97 -0.30 9.55
N LEU A 34 0.19 0.13 9.08
CA LEU A 34 1.26 -0.80 8.75
C LEU A 34 1.77 -1.55 9.97
N VAL A 35 1.65 -0.94 11.14
CA VAL A 35 2.14 -1.57 12.36
C VAL A 35 1.30 -2.77 12.76
N ARG A 36 0.14 -2.93 12.17
CA ARG A 36 -0.77 -4.04 12.49
C ARG A 36 -0.49 -5.29 11.67
N PHE A 37 0.37 -5.19 10.67
CA PHE A 37 0.59 -6.29 9.74
C PHE A 37 2.00 -6.82 9.88
N ASN A 38 2.12 -8.11 9.60
CA ASN A 38 3.44 -8.70 9.51
C ASN A 38 3.92 -8.49 8.07
N LEU A 39 4.88 -7.59 7.93
CA LEU A 39 5.37 -7.19 6.61
C LEU A 39 6.72 -7.81 6.27
N ASP A 40 7.09 -8.87 6.93
CA ASP A 40 8.34 -9.56 6.62
C ASP A 40 8.35 -9.99 5.16
N GLY A 41 9.39 -9.64 4.46
CA GLY A 41 9.52 -10.00 3.06
C GLY A 41 8.70 -9.13 2.13
N CYS A 42 8.05 -8.11 2.63
CA CYS A 42 7.25 -7.22 1.80
C CYS A 42 8.00 -5.93 1.50
N THR A 43 7.63 -5.31 0.40
CA THR A 43 8.17 -4.02 0.02
C THR A 43 7.05 -2.99 0.11
N LEU A 44 7.36 -1.84 0.65
CA LEU A 44 6.39 -0.76 0.75
C LEU A 44 6.67 0.27 -0.33
N HIS A 45 5.62 0.67 -1.01
CA HIS A 45 5.71 1.71 -2.04
C HIS A 45 4.89 2.90 -1.59
N LEU A 46 5.53 4.05 -1.49
CA LEU A 46 4.84 5.28 -1.13
C LEU A 46 3.97 5.72 -2.30
N VAL A 47 2.74 6.06 -2.02
CA VAL A 47 1.81 6.49 -3.04
C VAL A 47 1.33 7.88 -2.70
N TYR A 48 1.41 8.78 -3.68
CA TYR A 48 0.82 10.10 -3.54
C TYR A 48 -0.66 10.00 -3.71
N VAL A 49 -1.36 10.56 -2.75
CA VAL A 49 -2.81 10.63 -2.81
C VAL A 49 -3.19 12.09 -2.64
N GLY A 50 -4.21 12.51 -3.31
CA GLY A 50 -4.62 13.89 -3.19
C GLY A 50 -3.78 14.78 -4.08
N GLY A 51 -4.04 14.72 -5.36
CA GLY A 51 -3.26 15.45 -6.32
C GLY A 51 -3.29 16.95 -6.16
N ASP A 52 -4.08 17.43 -5.26
CA ASP A 52 -4.13 18.86 -5.00
C ASP A 52 -2.98 19.32 -4.12
N PHE A 53 -2.11 18.45 -3.77
CA PHE A 53 -0.94 18.82 -3.00
C PHE A 53 -0.19 19.92 -3.73
N SER A 54 0.09 20.95 -3.04
CA SER A 54 0.64 22.13 -3.65
C SER A 54 1.87 22.55 -2.89
N PRO A 55 3.01 22.07 -3.27
CA PRO A 55 4.25 22.52 -2.62
C PRO A 55 4.45 23.98 -2.96
N ARG A 56 4.93 24.61 -2.08
CA ARG A 56 5.04 26.02 -2.35
C ARG A 56 6.37 26.46 -2.24
#